data_a562c8ece8532270462ad2791d49c22e
#
_entry.id   a562c8ece8532270462ad2791d49c22e
#
_cell.length_a   1.000
_cell.length_b   1.000
_cell.length_c   1.000
_cell.angle_alpha   90.00
_cell.angle_beta   90.00
_cell.angle_gamma   90.00
#
_symmetry.space_group_name_H-M   'P 1'
#
loop_
_entity.id
_entity.type
_entity.pdbx_description
1 polymer ?
#
loop_
_entity_poly.entity_id
_entity_poly.type
_entity_poly.pdbx_seq_one_letter_code
_entity_poly.pdbx_strand_id
1 'polypeptide(L)'
;MIVTDDNAVLYIDERKLTDEVKEYLQSQGISLAPYTGIWQALKEYEKDTLMIHKNKCNAAVALSIGKKVVYRGNSPIALMKAVKNEVEIKGFERAMLSEGVAMVKLLRWLKPAVEKGGVTELDVDAKLTELRSVDAAFKGLSFATIAAYAANAAIVHYEPTPAENALLAPKGFLLLDCGGQYLSGTTDVTRT
;
A
#
# COMPACT_ATOMS: atom_id res chain seq x y z
N MET A 1 -16.08 3.86 10.32
CA MET A 1 -15.87 4.56 11.60
C MET A 1 -16.56 5.91 11.53
N ILE A 2 -17.19 6.35 12.60
CA ILE A 2 -17.68 7.71 12.80
C ILE A 2 -16.77 8.38 13.82
N VAL A 3 -16.26 9.57 13.51
CA VAL A 3 -15.39 10.37 14.37
C VAL A 3 -16.06 11.71 14.59
N THR A 4 -16.16 12.14 15.83
CA THR A 4 -16.66 13.44 16.25
C THR A 4 -15.60 14.12 17.15
N ASP A 5 -15.89 15.35 17.60
CA ASP A 5 -14.97 16.06 18.50
C ASP A 5 -14.75 15.31 19.83
N ASP A 6 -15.76 14.56 20.27
CA ASP A 6 -15.77 13.93 21.58
C ASP A 6 -15.58 12.41 21.54
N ASN A 7 -15.73 11.78 20.36
CA ASN A 7 -15.82 10.33 20.27
C ASN A 7 -15.38 9.78 18.92
N ALA A 8 -14.86 8.55 18.94
CA ALA A 8 -14.58 7.75 17.75
C ALA A 8 -15.19 6.35 17.92
N VAL A 9 -16.08 5.95 17.01
CA VAL A 9 -16.74 4.65 17.03
C VAL A 9 -16.37 3.86 15.78
N LEU A 10 -15.71 2.71 15.97
CA LEU A 10 -15.38 1.77 14.91
C LEU A 10 -16.46 0.70 14.79
N TYR A 11 -17.20 0.69 13.71
CA TYR A 11 -18.19 -0.35 13.37
C TYR A 11 -17.49 -1.48 12.64
N ILE A 12 -17.29 -2.61 13.31
CA ILE A 12 -16.51 -3.73 12.81
C ILE A 12 -17.10 -5.08 13.22
N ASP A 13 -16.86 -6.11 12.42
CA ASP A 13 -17.12 -7.49 12.82
C ASP A 13 -16.06 -7.93 13.84
N GLU A 14 -16.46 -8.16 15.07
CA GLU A 14 -15.56 -8.50 16.17
C GLU A 14 -14.72 -9.75 15.94
N ARG A 15 -15.17 -10.67 15.08
CA ARG A 15 -14.39 -11.85 14.68
C ARG A 15 -13.07 -11.52 13.99
N LYS A 16 -12.92 -10.29 13.51
CA LYS A 16 -11.70 -9.78 12.87
C LYS A 16 -10.68 -9.18 13.85
N LEU A 17 -11.05 -9.10 15.13
CA LEU A 17 -10.23 -8.49 16.16
C LEU A 17 -9.73 -9.55 17.14
N THR A 18 -8.44 -9.54 17.44
CA THR A 18 -7.88 -10.22 18.59
C THR A 18 -8.16 -9.40 19.85
N ASP A 19 -8.08 -10.02 21.02
CA ASP A 19 -8.30 -9.30 22.29
C ASP A 19 -7.25 -8.20 22.50
N GLU A 20 -5.99 -8.45 22.12
CA GLU A 20 -4.93 -7.43 22.13
C GLU A 20 -5.29 -6.20 21.28
N VAL A 21 -5.86 -6.41 20.08
CA VAL A 21 -6.27 -5.31 19.19
C VAL A 21 -7.46 -4.55 19.78
N LYS A 22 -8.42 -5.24 20.42
CA LYS A 22 -9.54 -4.60 21.11
C LYS A 22 -9.07 -3.71 22.25
N GLU A 23 -8.20 -4.22 23.11
CA GLU A 23 -7.61 -3.47 24.21
C GLU A 23 -6.82 -2.25 23.71
N TYR A 24 -6.03 -2.42 22.66
CA TYR A 24 -5.31 -1.31 22.02
C TYR A 24 -6.26 -0.23 21.51
N LEU A 25 -7.30 -0.59 20.74
CA LEU A 25 -8.26 0.39 20.23
C LEU A 25 -8.97 1.15 21.36
N GLN A 26 -9.39 0.44 22.40
CA GLN A 26 -10.01 1.04 23.59
C GLN A 26 -9.05 2.00 24.33
N SER A 27 -7.78 1.62 24.46
CA SER A 27 -6.75 2.48 25.07
C SER A 27 -6.52 3.79 24.27
N GLN A 28 -6.82 3.77 22.96
CA GLN A 28 -6.78 4.94 22.08
C GLN A 28 -8.11 5.75 22.07
N GLY A 29 -9.05 5.44 22.97
CA GLY A 29 -10.35 6.12 23.03
C GLY A 29 -11.31 5.74 21.90
N ILE A 30 -11.08 4.62 21.22
CA ILE A 30 -11.94 4.15 20.12
C ILE A 30 -12.93 3.13 20.69
N SER A 31 -14.22 3.46 20.60
CA SER A 31 -15.30 2.55 20.95
C SER A 31 -15.57 1.57 19.80
N LEU A 32 -15.91 0.33 20.14
CA LEU A 32 -16.25 -0.72 19.18
C LEU A 32 -17.77 -0.91 19.12
N ALA A 33 -18.31 -1.08 17.93
CA ALA A 33 -19.71 -1.39 17.70
C ALA A 33 -19.89 -2.43 16.58
N PRO A 34 -20.98 -3.21 16.58
CA PRO A 34 -21.25 -4.17 15.52
C PRO A 34 -21.26 -3.53 14.14
N TYR A 35 -20.69 -4.20 13.13
CA TYR A 35 -20.55 -3.67 11.77
C TYR A 35 -21.86 -3.13 11.19
N THR A 36 -22.96 -3.85 11.39
CA THR A 36 -24.30 -3.45 10.91
C THR A 36 -24.91 -2.29 11.67
N GLY A 37 -24.43 -1.99 12.87
CA GLY A 37 -24.92 -0.90 13.71
C GLY A 37 -24.68 0.49 13.11
N ILE A 38 -23.77 0.60 12.14
CA ILE A 38 -23.50 1.87 11.47
C ILE A 38 -24.75 2.47 10.81
N TRP A 39 -25.62 1.64 10.27
CA TRP A 39 -26.82 2.12 9.57
C TRP A 39 -27.80 2.84 10.49
N GLN A 40 -27.98 2.28 11.70
CA GLN A 40 -28.81 2.91 12.72
C GLN A 40 -28.14 4.17 13.25
N ALA A 41 -26.87 4.12 13.56
CA ALA A 41 -26.12 5.29 14.04
C ALA A 41 -26.14 6.46 13.05
N LEU A 42 -26.06 6.20 11.74
CA LEU A 42 -26.14 7.24 10.72
C LEU A 42 -27.55 7.87 10.62
N LYS A 43 -28.60 7.06 10.79
CA LYS A 43 -29.99 7.54 10.77
C LYS A 43 -30.33 8.38 12.02
N GLU A 44 -29.85 7.94 13.16
CA GLU A 44 -30.10 8.56 14.47
C GLU A 44 -29.11 9.69 14.80
N TYR A 45 -28.17 9.99 13.88
CA TYR A 45 -27.22 11.06 14.10
C TYR A 45 -27.93 12.42 14.14
N GLU A 46 -28.01 13.01 15.32
CA GLU A 46 -28.79 14.22 15.57
C GLU A 46 -27.98 15.52 15.49
N LYS A 47 -26.63 15.43 15.50
CA LYS A 47 -25.75 16.59 15.34
C LYS A 47 -25.87 17.20 13.94
N ASP A 48 -25.36 18.41 13.73
CA ASP A 48 -25.64 19.25 12.57
C ASP A 48 -25.27 18.66 11.23
N THR A 49 -24.05 18.16 11.06
CA THR A 49 -23.56 17.67 9.77
C THR A 49 -22.56 16.52 9.91
N LEU A 50 -22.56 15.60 8.93
CA LEU A 50 -21.52 14.60 8.74
C LEU A 50 -20.77 14.87 7.44
N MET A 51 -19.47 15.01 7.54
CA MET A 51 -18.58 15.18 6.39
C MET A 51 -18.19 13.84 5.80
N ILE A 52 -18.36 13.70 4.49
CA ILE A 52 -17.92 12.54 3.72
C ILE A 52 -17.11 12.95 2.49
N HIS A 53 -16.23 12.05 2.04
CA HIS A 53 -15.51 12.25 0.79
C HIS A 53 -16.39 11.87 -0.40
N LYS A 54 -16.67 12.83 -1.29
CA LYS A 54 -17.63 12.68 -2.39
C LYS A 54 -17.39 11.42 -3.25
N ASN A 55 -16.13 11.14 -3.60
CA ASN A 55 -15.77 10.07 -4.54
C ASN A 55 -15.30 8.78 -3.86
N LYS A 56 -15.25 8.74 -2.51
CA LYS A 56 -14.75 7.58 -1.76
C LYS A 56 -15.75 7.07 -0.72
N CYS A 57 -16.92 7.69 -0.63
CA CYS A 57 -17.99 7.25 0.26
C CYS A 57 -18.97 6.35 -0.48
N ASN A 58 -19.35 5.25 0.16
CA ASN A 58 -20.39 4.37 -0.34
C ASN A 58 -21.73 5.12 -0.41
N ALA A 59 -22.46 4.92 -1.51
CA ALA A 59 -23.75 5.58 -1.74
C ALA A 59 -24.79 5.29 -0.64
N ALA A 60 -24.82 4.05 -0.10
CA ALA A 60 -25.73 3.70 0.98
C ALA A 60 -25.44 4.49 2.26
N VAL A 61 -24.18 4.77 2.57
CA VAL A 61 -23.79 5.66 3.69
C VAL A 61 -24.30 7.07 3.47
N ALA A 62 -24.07 7.64 2.29
CA ALA A 62 -24.54 8.99 1.95
C ALA A 62 -26.07 9.12 2.04
N LEU A 63 -26.79 8.12 1.54
CA LEU A 63 -28.25 8.06 1.59
C LEU A 63 -28.78 7.92 3.03
N SER A 64 -28.08 7.16 3.89
CA SER A 64 -28.46 6.98 5.30
C SER A 64 -28.30 8.25 6.12
N ILE A 65 -27.32 9.10 5.80
CA ILE A 65 -27.12 10.43 6.43
C ILE A 65 -28.20 11.43 5.98
N GLY A 66 -28.67 11.29 4.75
CA GLY A 66 -29.68 12.15 4.17
C GLY A 66 -29.23 13.61 4.00
N LYS A 67 -30.08 14.57 4.41
CA LYS A 67 -29.83 16.01 4.23
C LYS A 67 -28.69 16.58 5.09
N LYS A 68 -28.22 15.85 6.09
CA LYS A 68 -27.13 16.27 6.98
C LYS A 68 -25.74 16.03 6.38
N VAL A 69 -25.67 15.54 5.15
CA VAL A 69 -24.40 15.23 4.50
C VAL A 69 -23.70 16.48 3.99
N VAL A 70 -22.41 16.62 4.31
CA VAL A 70 -21.51 17.60 3.69
C VAL A 70 -20.48 16.86 2.84
N TYR A 71 -20.50 17.14 1.55
CA TYR A 71 -19.55 16.57 0.61
C TYR A 71 -18.29 17.43 0.53
N ARG A 72 -17.12 16.78 0.66
CA ARG A 72 -15.81 17.40 0.43
C ARG A 72 -15.08 16.66 -0.68
N GLY A 73 -14.43 17.40 -1.57
CA GLY A 73 -13.57 16.84 -2.62
C GLY A 73 -12.30 16.21 -2.05
N ASN A 74 -11.73 16.85 -1.01
CA ASN A 74 -10.56 16.36 -0.31
C ASN A 74 -10.92 16.03 1.14
N SER A 75 -10.55 14.84 1.58
CA SER A 75 -10.71 14.43 2.97
C SER A 75 -9.62 15.09 3.82
N PRO A 76 -9.94 15.75 4.96
CA PRO A 76 -8.93 16.23 5.89
C PRO A 76 -8.05 15.09 6.42
N ILE A 77 -8.60 13.90 6.59
CA ILE A 77 -7.85 12.70 7.00
C ILE A 77 -6.78 12.35 5.98
N ALA A 78 -7.08 12.45 4.67
CA ALA A 78 -6.09 12.18 3.62
C ALA A 78 -4.91 13.16 3.68
N LEU A 79 -5.19 14.45 3.93
CA LEU A 79 -4.15 15.46 4.09
C LEU A 79 -3.32 15.24 5.37
N MET A 80 -3.99 14.99 6.50
CA MET A 80 -3.31 14.67 7.77
C MET A 80 -2.40 13.45 7.65
N LYS A 81 -2.86 12.40 6.96
CA LYS A 81 -2.07 11.20 6.69
C LYS A 81 -0.91 11.47 5.71
N ALA A 82 -1.05 12.40 4.79
CA ALA A 82 -0.01 12.75 3.83
C ALA A 82 1.21 13.43 4.49
N VAL A 83 0.98 14.16 5.58
CA VAL A 83 2.04 14.79 6.38
C VAL A 83 2.54 13.77 7.41
N LYS A 84 3.75 13.22 7.16
CA LYS A 84 4.34 12.19 8.02
C LYS A 84 4.92 12.80 9.29
N ASN A 85 4.75 12.10 10.40
CA ASN A 85 5.42 12.42 11.67
C ASN A 85 6.85 11.84 11.69
N GLU A 86 7.61 12.14 12.72
CA GLU A 86 9.00 11.69 12.85
C GLU A 86 9.15 10.16 12.89
N VAL A 87 8.18 9.45 13.46
CA VAL A 87 8.20 7.98 13.53
C VAL A 87 8.00 7.38 12.15
N GLU A 88 7.06 7.92 11.39
CA GLU A 88 6.79 7.52 10.00
C GLU A 88 7.98 7.82 9.10
N ILE A 89 8.62 9.00 9.25
CA ILE A 89 9.82 9.36 8.48
C ILE A 89 10.94 8.35 8.72
N LYS A 90 11.26 8.06 9.98
CA LYS A 90 12.27 7.03 10.34
C LYS A 90 11.88 5.64 9.84
N GLY A 91 10.58 5.35 9.78
CA GLY A 91 10.05 4.13 9.19
C GLY A 91 10.35 4.04 7.69
N PHE A 92 10.10 5.12 6.94
CA PHE A 92 10.42 5.19 5.51
C PHE A 92 11.93 5.10 5.25
N GLU A 93 12.77 5.78 6.03
CA GLU A 93 14.23 5.68 5.92
C GLU A 93 14.70 4.23 6.07
N ARG A 94 14.15 3.49 7.04
CA ARG A 94 14.46 2.07 7.25
C ARG A 94 13.99 1.21 6.08
N ALA A 95 12.77 1.41 5.59
CA ALA A 95 12.25 0.68 4.45
C ALA A 95 13.10 0.93 3.18
N MET A 96 13.47 2.19 2.93
CA MET A 96 14.32 2.56 1.79
C MET A 96 15.74 2.01 1.91
N LEU A 97 16.29 1.88 3.12
CA LEU A 97 17.57 1.24 3.34
C LEU A 97 17.51 -0.27 2.99
N SER A 98 16.49 -0.98 3.48
CA SER A 98 16.27 -2.40 3.16
C SER A 98 16.09 -2.62 1.66
N GLU A 99 15.26 -1.78 1.02
CA GLU A 99 15.06 -1.79 -0.43
C GLU A 99 16.35 -1.53 -1.20
N GLY A 100 17.13 -0.53 -0.78
CA GLY A 100 18.43 -0.20 -1.38
C GLY A 100 19.42 -1.35 -1.31
N VAL A 101 19.47 -2.06 -0.19
CA VAL A 101 20.33 -3.26 -0.03
C VAL A 101 19.90 -4.37 -0.98
N ALA A 102 18.59 -4.64 -1.10
CA ALA A 102 18.08 -5.65 -2.02
C ALA A 102 18.41 -5.28 -3.48
N MET A 103 18.20 -4.00 -3.85
CA MET A 103 18.52 -3.47 -5.17
C MET A 103 20.01 -3.60 -5.53
N VAL A 104 20.91 -3.23 -4.64
CA VAL A 104 22.37 -3.35 -4.86
C VAL A 104 22.77 -4.82 -5.04
N LYS A 105 22.19 -5.72 -4.25
CA LYS A 105 22.42 -7.16 -4.39
C LYS A 105 21.90 -7.69 -5.72
N LEU A 106 20.72 -7.23 -6.17
CA LEU A 106 20.17 -7.56 -7.48
C LEU A 106 21.11 -7.10 -8.61
N LEU A 107 21.51 -5.84 -8.61
CA LEU A 107 22.41 -5.28 -9.64
C LEU A 107 23.75 -6.03 -9.71
N ARG A 108 24.28 -6.40 -8.55
CA ARG A 108 25.50 -7.24 -8.48
C ARG A 108 25.30 -8.64 -9.07
N TRP A 109 24.14 -9.24 -8.87
CA TRP A 109 23.79 -10.56 -9.39
C TRP A 109 23.49 -10.51 -10.89
N LEU A 110 22.78 -9.48 -11.35
CA LEU A 110 22.17 -9.40 -12.67
C LEU A 110 23.19 -9.54 -13.80
N LYS A 111 24.25 -8.73 -13.81
CA LYS A 111 25.21 -8.69 -14.91
C LYS A 111 25.89 -10.05 -15.14
N PRO A 112 26.51 -10.71 -14.15
CA PRO A 112 27.10 -12.04 -14.36
C PRO A 112 26.06 -13.12 -14.72
N ALA A 113 24.82 -13.01 -14.22
CA ALA A 113 23.76 -13.94 -14.53
C ALA A 113 23.34 -13.85 -16.01
N VAL A 114 23.16 -12.62 -16.51
CA VAL A 114 22.80 -12.36 -17.93
C VAL A 114 23.94 -12.78 -18.86
N GLU A 115 25.20 -12.57 -18.48
CA GLU A 115 26.37 -13.02 -19.24
C GLU A 115 26.43 -14.56 -19.39
N LYS A 116 25.98 -15.30 -18.39
CA LYS A 116 25.82 -16.77 -18.46
C LYS A 116 24.66 -17.22 -19.33
N GLY A 117 23.69 -16.34 -19.55
CA GLY A 117 22.48 -16.60 -20.33
C GLY A 117 21.34 -17.25 -19.53
N GLY A 118 20.16 -17.23 -20.12
CA GLY A 118 18.96 -17.90 -19.58
C GLY A 118 18.14 -17.07 -18.59
N VAL A 119 18.52 -15.81 -18.31
CA VAL A 119 17.78 -14.92 -17.41
C VAL A 119 16.66 -14.20 -18.17
N THR A 120 15.45 -14.28 -17.67
CA THR A 120 14.28 -13.59 -18.19
C THR A 120 13.88 -12.41 -17.30
N GLU A 121 12.93 -11.59 -17.77
CA GLU A 121 12.33 -10.51 -16.98
C GLU A 121 11.68 -11.03 -15.70
N LEU A 122 11.02 -12.20 -15.76
CA LEU A 122 10.42 -12.86 -14.58
C LEU A 122 11.48 -13.34 -13.57
N ASP A 123 12.65 -13.79 -14.04
CA ASP A 123 13.73 -14.18 -13.15
C ASP A 123 14.29 -12.98 -12.38
N VAL A 124 14.29 -11.79 -12.99
CA VAL A 124 14.70 -10.55 -12.32
C VAL A 124 13.71 -10.20 -11.20
N ASP A 125 12.40 -10.26 -11.45
CA ASP A 125 11.36 -10.04 -10.43
C ASP A 125 11.47 -11.06 -9.29
N ALA A 126 11.54 -12.35 -9.63
CA ALA A 126 11.67 -13.43 -8.66
C ALA A 126 12.93 -13.25 -7.78
N LYS A 127 14.06 -12.89 -8.39
CA LYS A 127 15.32 -12.65 -7.66
C LYS A 127 15.24 -11.45 -6.73
N LEU A 128 14.62 -10.36 -7.17
CA LEU A 128 14.44 -9.18 -6.32
C LEU A 128 13.53 -9.49 -5.12
N THR A 129 12.44 -10.21 -5.35
CA THR A 129 11.52 -10.66 -4.31
C THR A 129 12.22 -11.58 -3.29
N GLU A 130 13.06 -12.52 -3.74
CA GLU A 130 13.91 -13.34 -2.87
C GLU A 130 14.80 -12.48 -1.98
N LEU A 131 15.49 -11.49 -2.58
CA LEU A 131 16.42 -10.62 -1.87
C LEU A 131 15.71 -9.72 -0.84
N ARG A 132 14.50 -9.23 -1.11
CA ARG A 132 13.66 -8.50 -0.17
C ARG A 132 13.17 -9.36 0.98
N SER A 133 12.85 -10.62 0.70
CA SER A 133 12.31 -11.58 1.69
C SER A 133 13.29 -11.94 2.79
N VAL A 134 14.57 -11.58 2.65
CA VAL A 134 15.56 -11.71 3.73
C VAL A 134 15.25 -10.79 4.91
N ASP A 135 14.60 -9.65 4.66
CA ASP A 135 14.13 -8.75 5.72
C ASP A 135 12.76 -9.21 6.24
N ALA A 136 12.68 -9.59 7.50
CA ALA A 136 11.43 -10.00 8.15
C ALA A 136 10.33 -8.93 8.15
N ALA A 137 10.71 -7.65 7.98
CA ALA A 137 9.78 -6.54 7.84
C ALA A 137 9.10 -6.49 6.46
N PHE A 138 9.64 -7.15 5.43
CA PHE A 138 9.02 -7.24 4.11
C PHE A 138 7.74 -8.07 4.17
N LYS A 139 6.65 -7.55 3.58
CA LYS A 139 5.32 -8.19 3.62
C LYS A 139 4.75 -8.50 2.23
N GLY A 140 5.45 -8.10 1.18
CA GLY A 140 5.04 -8.33 -0.21
C GLY A 140 5.40 -7.15 -1.11
N LEU A 141 5.05 -7.26 -2.37
CA LEU A 141 5.28 -6.19 -3.33
C LEU A 141 4.32 -5.01 -3.07
N SER A 142 4.77 -3.79 -3.31
CA SER A 142 3.91 -2.59 -3.27
C SER A 142 3.04 -2.48 -4.52
N PHE A 143 3.56 -2.96 -5.65
CA PHE A 143 2.88 -3.14 -6.94
C PHE A 143 3.59 -4.24 -7.75
N ALA A 144 2.98 -4.71 -8.84
CA ALA A 144 3.59 -5.69 -9.73
C ALA A 144 4.89 -5.14 -10.31
N THR A 145 5.98 -5.89 -10.19
CA THR A 145 7.29 -5.45 -10.67
C THR A 145 7.30 -5.28 -12.19
N ILE A 146 7.69 -4.11 -12.65
CA ILE A 146 7.98 -3.82 -14.05
C ILE A 146 9.46 -4.13 -14.28
N ALA A 147 9.75 -5.31 -14.80
CA ALA A 147 11.07 -5.66 -15.30
C ALA A 147 10.99 -5.70 -16.82
N ALA A 148 11.37 -4.61 -17.48
CA ALA A 148 11.10 -4.41 -18.89
C ALA A 148 12.41 -4.26 -19.70
N TYR A 149 12.72 -5.26 -20.51
CA TYR A 149 13.94 -5.30 -21.31
C TYR A 149 13.72 -4.79 -22.73
N ALA A 150 14.62 -3.97 -23.23
CA ALA A 150 14.69 -3.46 -24.60
C ALA A 150 13.34 -2.82 -25.04
N ALA A 151 12.64 -3.39 -26.02
CA ALA A 151 11.39 -2.86 -26.55
C ALA A 151 10.26 -2.84 -25.51
N ASN A 152 10.23 -3.77 -24.57
CA ASN A 152 9.23 -3.83 -23.50
C ASN A 152 9.30 -2.60 -22.58
N ALA A 153 10.47 -2.00 -22.44
CA ALA A 153 10.66 -0.79 -21.64
C ALA A 153 9.93 0.45 -22.20
N ALA A 154 9.47 0.41 -23.44
CA ALA A 154 8.65 1.47 -24.03
C ALA A 154 7.15 1.33 -23.70
N ILE A 155 6.74 0.22 -23.09
CA ILE A 155 5.34 -0.04 -22.74
C ILE A 155 5.12 0.46 -21.32
N VAL A 156 4.27 1.48 -21.17
CA VAL A 156 3.91 2.04 -19.86
C VAL A 156 3.15 0.98 -19.05
N HIS A 157 3.55 0.79 -17.79
CA HIS A 157 3.01 -0.25 -16.90
C HIS A 157 3.14 -1.68 -17.46
N TYR A 158 4.25 -1.95 -18.19
CA TYR A 158 4.53 -3.30 -18.66
C TYR A 158 4.59 -4.29 -17.47
N GLU A 159 3.96 -5.43 -17.65
CA GLU A 159 4.00 -6.51 -16.68
C GLU A 159 4.40 -7.80 -17.39
N PRO A 160 5.59 -8.38 -17.12
CA PRO A 160 6.00 -9.63 -17.74
C PRO A 160 5.11 -10.78 -17.24
N THR A 161 4.75 -11.66 -18.15
CA THR A 161 3.95 -12.85 -17.85
C THR A 161 4.67 -14.12 -18.28
N PRO A 162 4.29 -15.31 -17.79
CA PRO A 162 4.88 -16.55 -18.25
C PRO A 162 4.78 -16.78 -19.77
N ALA A 163 3.74 -16.23 -20.40
CA ALA A 163 3.54 -16.32 -21.86
C ALA A 163 4.30 -15.23 -22.62
N GLU A 164 4.50 -14.07 -22.01
CA GLU A 164 5.09 -12.88 -22.64
C GLU A 164 6.11 -12.27 -21.69
N ASN A 165 7.37 -12.65 -21.84
CA ASN A 165 8.51 -12.05 -21.18
C ASN A 165 9.77 -12.23 -22.03
N ALA A 166 10.70 -11.29 -21.93
CA ALA A 166 11.90 -11.30 -22.74
C ALA A 166 13.05 -12.04 -22.05
N LEU A 167 13.86 -12.73 -22.85
CA LEU A 167 15.17 -13.23 -22.43
C LEU A 167 16.17 -12.07 -22.50
N LEU A 168 16.87 -11.81 -21.41
CA LEU A 168 17.87 -10.77 -21.31
C LEU A 168 19.15 -11.17 -22.03
N ALA A 169 19.77 -10.22 -22.74
CA ALA A 169 21.08 -10.36 -23.35
C ALA A 169 22.06 -9.34 -22.75
N PRO A 170 23.38 -9.54 -22.81
CA PRO A 170 24.39 -8.61 -22.26
C PRO A 170 24.55 -7.34 -23.12
N LYS A 171 23.44 -6.72 -23.50
CA LYS A 171 23.37 -5.49 -24.29
C LYS A 171 22.01 -4.80 -24.07
N GLY A 172 21.92 -3.51 -24.37
CA GLY A 172 20.65 -2.75 -24.27
C GLY A 172 20.34 -2.33 -22.83
N PHE A 173 19.10 -1.95 -22.60
CA PHE A 173 18.61 -1.43 -21.33
C PHE A 173 17.57 -2.38 -20.71
N LEU A 174 17.63 -2.51 -19.40
CA LEU A 174 16.57 -3.07 -18.58
C LEU A 174 16.01 -1.94 -17.71
N LEU A 175 14.74 -1.58 -17.88
CA LEU A 175 14.02 -0.73 -16.97
C LEU A 175 13.44 -1.60 -15.87
N LEU A 176 13.75 -1.27 -14.64
CA LEU A 176 13.23 -1.93 -13.46
C LEU A 176 12.50 -0.91 -12.59
N ASP A 177 11.18 -1.05 -12.50
CA ASP A 177 10.33 -0.26 -11.64
C ASP A 177 9.60 -1.18 -10.67
N CYS A 178 9.84 -0.99 -9.37
CA CYS A 178 9.50 -2.00 -8.36
C CYS A 178 9.41 -1.38 -6.98
N GLY A 179 8.79 -2.10 -6.06
CA GLY A 179 8.72 -1.65 -4.67
C GLY A 179 8.24 -2.74 -3.72
N GLY A 180 8.39 -2.49 -2.43
CA GLY A 180 8.00 -3.40 -1.36
C GLY A 180 7.14 -2.74 -0.30
N GLN A 181 6.25 -3.53 0.27
CA GLN A 181 5.55 -3.23 1.51
C GLN A 181 6.38 -3.73 2.67
N TYR A 182 6.81 -2.82 3.52
CA TYR A 182 7.48 -3.13 4.77
C TYR A 182 6.60 -2.72 5.95
N LEU A 183 6.78 -3.31 7.11
CA LEU A 183 6.04 -2.88 8.32
C LEU A 183 6.27 -1.40 8.65
N SER A 184 7.41 -0.86 8.25
CA SER A 184 7.82 0.51 8.53
C SER A 184 7.47 1.52 7.43
N GLY A 185 7.12 1.07 6.23
CA GLY A 185 6.81 1.94 5.10
C GLY A 185 6.68 1.20 3.78
N THR A 186 6.29 1.93 2.75
CA THR A 186 6.17 1.45 1.37
C THR A 186 7.28 2.05 0.52
N THR A 187 7.90 1.26 -0.36
CA THR A 187 8.91 1.74 -1.30
C THR A 187 8.41 1.70 -2.74
N ASP A 188 8.99 2.54 -3.55
CA ASP A 188 8.80 2.68 -4.99
C ASP A 188 10.13 3.18 -5.56
N VAL A 189 10.78 2.36 -6.40
CA VAL A 189 12.15 2.59 -6.89
C VAL A 189 12.27 2.18 -8.34
N THR A 190 12.74 3.11 -9.17
CA THR A 190 13.04 2.83 -10.57
C THR A 190 14.54 2.92 -10.86
N ARG A 191 15.06 2.00 -11.67
CA ARG A 191 16.44 1.98 -12.22
C ARG A 191 16.43 1.52 -13.67
N THR A 192 17.42 2.02 -14.43
CA THR A 192 17.68 1.61 -15.82
C THR A 192 19.18 1.39 -16.01
#